data_fdd5e46ea84328083580bbf03c89291a
#
_entry.id   fdd5e46ea84328083580bbf03c89291a
#
_cell.length_a   1.000
_cell.length_b   1.000
_cell.length_c   1.000
_cell.angle_alpha   90.00
_cell.angle_beta   90.00
_cell.angle_gamma   90.00
#
_symmetry.space_group_name_H-M   'P 1'
#
loop_
_entity.id
_entity.type
_entity.pdbx_description
1 polymer ?
#
loop_
_entity_poly.entity_id
_entity_poly.type
_entity_poly.pdbx_seq_one_letter_code
_entity_poly.pdbx_strand_id
1 'polypeptide(L)'
;PVDIILNPLGVPGRMNIGQVLETHLGWAARQLGFRVICPIFDGANELEIEAELARAWLMERAWSDLVDRAWNWLKEQGEYGPEAIQDDDEVRMLYLEEWLGERGYELDSLKLDVQQTRRWALAEWLRERGYNPDEMLSFESVRPGAPQVQPQDVRAIVVGLREWLKSEGEDVSAVADEDIRRRAEEYMARSGRPMPVLGKMTLIDGKTGLPFDQPVTVGVMTMLKLHHLVEDKVHARSTGPYSLVTQQPLGGKAQFGGQRFGEMEVWALEAYGAAYILQEMLTVKSDDVQGRVAAYEAIVKGEELEEPSLPAAFRVLVKELQSLGLAVE
;
A
#
# COMPACT_ATOMS: atom_id res chain seq x y z
N PRO A 1 2.96 7.25 13.28
CA PRO A 1 2.45 5.88 13.42
C PRO A 1 2.58 5.12 12.11
N VAL A 2 2.74 3.79 12.19
CA VAL A 2 2.81 2.88 11.05
C VAL A 2 1.40 2.28 10.85
N ASP A 3 0.87 2.35 9.63
CA ASP A 3 -0.49 1.89 9.31
C ASP A 3 -0.51 0.41 8.93
N ILE A 4 0.53 -0.07 8.24
CA ILE A 4 0.63 -1.44 7.71
C ILE A 4 2.01 -2.01 7.97
N ILE A 5 2.06 -3.27 8.39
CA ILE A 5 3.29 -4.05 8.54
C ILE A 5 3.24 -5.20 7.56
N LEU A 6 4.25 -5.29 6.69
CA LEU A 6 4.38 -6.36 5.70
C LEU A 6 5.48 -7.33 6.10
N ASN A 7 5.21 -8.62 5.93
CA ASN A 7 6.23 -9.65 6.14
C ASN A 7 7.21 -9.70 4.95
N PRO A 8 8.51 -9.44 5.16
CA PRO A 8 9.49 -9.43 4.07
C PRO A 8 9.66 -10.79 3.38
N LEU A 9 9.35 -11.90 4.04
CA LEU A 9 9.39 -13.25 3.45
C LEU A 9 8.41 -13.45 2.29
N GLY A 10 7.36 -12.60 2.21
CA GLY A 10 6.40 -12.61 1.10
C GLY A 10 6.95 -12.03 -0.21
N VAL A 11 8.10 -11.35 -0.19
CA VAL A 11 8.69 -10.71 -1.38
C VAL A 11 9.49 -11.70 -2.22
N PRO A 12 10.48 -12.46 -1.69
CA PRO A 12 11.32 -13.35 -2.51
C PRO A 12 10.51 -14.44 -3.23
N GLY A 13 9.54 -15.05 -2.54
CA GLY A 13 8.70 -16.11 -3.11
C GLY A 13 7.76 -15.64 -4.22
N ARG A 14 7.45 -14.35 -4.28
CA ARG A 14 6.56 -13.75 -5.28
C ARG A 14 7.28 -12.88 -6.32
N MET A 15 8.58 -12.70 -6.18
CA MET A 15 9.44 -11.94 -7.09
C MET A 15 8.95 -10.50 -7.38
N ASN A 16 8.22 -9.90 -6.45
CA ASN A 16 7.65 -8.54 -6.57
C ASN A 16 8.53 -7.50 -5.87
N ILE A 17 9.81 -7.44 -6.24
CA ILE A 17 10.81 -6.52 -5.66
C ILE A 17 10.42 -5.05 -5.85
N GLY A 18 9.69 -4.73 -6.91
CA GLY A 18 9.22 -3.37 -7.20
C GLY A 18 8.48 -2.70 -6.04
N GLN A 19 7.77 -3.45 -5.19
CA GLN A 19 7.12 -2.89 -3.99
C GLN A 19 8.13 -2.36 -2.96
N VAL A 20 9.32 -2.95 -2.87
CA VAL A 20 10.38 -2.46 -1.96
C VAL A 20 10.93 -1.13 -2.49
N LEU A 21 11.23 -1.07 -3.80
CA LEU A 21 11.68 0.16 -4.46
C LEU A 21 10.60 1.27 -4.36
N GLU A 22 9.33 0.93 -4.57
CA GLU A 22 8.19 1.85 -4.39
C GLU A 22 8.14 2.40 -2.97
N THR A 23 8.33 1.55 -1.96
CA THR A 23 8.30 1.98 -0.55
C THR A 23 9.37 3.01 -0.25
N HIS A 24 10.60 2.81 -0.73
CA HIS A 24 11.70 3.75 -0.56
C HIS A 24 11.44 5.07 -1.29
N LEU A 25 11.10 5.00 -2.57
CA LEU A 25 10.86 6.19 -3.38
C LEU A 25 9.61 6.95 -2.91
N GLY A 26 8.58 6.23 -2.45
CA GLY A 26 7.38 6.83 -1.88
C GLY A 26 7.66 7.64 -0.60
N TRP A 27 8.60 7.19 0.24
CA TRP A 27 9.06 7.97 1.38
C TRP A 27 9.71 9.28 0.94
N ALA A 28 10.66 9.20 0.01
CA ALA A 28 11.35 10.37 -0.52
C ALA A 28 10.35 11.35 -1.16
N ALA A 29 9.43 10.85 -1.99
CA ALA A 29 8.41 11.65 -2.65
C ALA A 29 7.51 12.40 -1.65
N ARG A 30 7.13 11.74 -0.55
CA ARG A 30 6.34 12.37 0.51
C ARG A 30 7.09 13.48 1.22
N GLN A 31 8.37 13.27 1.54
CA GLN A 31 9.18 14.27 2.24
C GLN A 31 9.51 15.48 1.35
N LEU A 32 9.83 15.24 0.09
CA LEU A 32 10.20 16.28 -0.87
C LEU A 32 8.99 16.93 -1.56
N GLY A 33 7.78 16.39 -1.40
CA GLY A 33 6.54 16.95 -1.92
C GLY A 33 6.39 16.85 -3.44
N PHE A 34 6.86 15.76 -4.07
CA PHE A 34 6.64 15.50 -5.48
C PHE A 34 5.87 14.20 -5.73
N ARG A 35 5.34 14.08 -6.94
CA ARG A 35 4.63 12.89 -7.39
C ARG A 35 5.47 12.10 -8.38
N VAL A 36 5.63 10.80 -8.12
CA VAL A 36 6.36 9.89 -8.98
C VAL A 36 5.43 9.22 -9.99
N ILE A 37 5.83 9.20 -11.25
CA ILE A 37 5.18 8.46 -12.34
C ILE A 37 6.26 7.62 -13.01
N CYS A 38 6.21 6.30 -12.82
CA CYS A 38 7.13 5.36 -13.45
C CYS A 38 6.44 4.65 -14.60
N PRO A 39 6.85 4.86 -15.86
CA PRO A 39 6.37 4.10 -17.01
C PRO A 39 6.78 2.62 -16.91
N ILE A 40 6.06 1.76 -17.64
CA ILE A 40 6.39 0.35 -17.75
C ILE A 40 7.75 0.20 -18.46
N PHE A 41 8.67 -0.57 -17.88
CA PHE A 41 10.05 -0.81 -18.36
C PHE A 41 10.98 0.41 -18.35
N ASP A 42 10.58 1.52 -17.74
CA ASP A 42 11.41 2.71 -17.57
C ASP A 42 11.22 3.24 -16.14
N GLY A 43 11.59 2.40 -15.17
CA GLY A 43 11.50 2.70 -13.75
C GLY A 43 12.76 3.39 -13.23
N ALA A 44 12.65 4.02 -12.04
CA ALA A 44 13.79 4.59 -11.34
C ALA A 44 14.81 3.51 -10.96
N ASN A 45 16.08 3.81 -11.14
CA ASN A 45 17.18 2.92 -10.74
C ASN A 45 17.54 3.09 -9.25
N GLU A 46 18.36 2.19 -8.71
CA GLU A 46 18.76 2.19 -7.30
C GLU A 46 19.48 3.49 -6.89
N LEU A 47 20.36 4.02 -7.76
CA LEU A 47 21.10 5.25 -7.46
C LEU A 47 20.20 6.49 -7.43
N GLU A 48 19.22 6.57 -8.31
CA GLU A 48 18.22 7.63 -8.27
C GLU A 48 17.41 7.58 -6.97
N ILE A 49 17.02 6.39 -6.54
CA ILE A 49 16.28 6.21 -5.28
C ILE A 49 17.16 6.58 -4.07
N GLU A 50 18.41 6.16 -4.04
CA GLU A 50 19.38 6.55 -3.00
C GLU A 50 19.57 8.07 -2.94
N ALA A 51 19.67 8.72 -4.10
CA ALA A 51 19.81 10.18 -4.16
C ALA A 51 18.56 10.91 -3.62
N GLU A 52 17.37 10.43 -3.97
CA GLU A 52 16.13 11.00 -3.45
C GLU A 52 15.96 10.75 -1.94
N LEU A 53 16.39 9.61 -1.43
CA LEU A 53 16.45 9.35 0.01
C LEU A 53 17.44 10.27 0.72
N ALA A 54 18.60 10.52 0.13
CA ALA A 54 19.58 11.47 0.66
C ALA A 54 19.00 12.90 0.72
N ARG A 55 18.33 13.35 -0.36
CA ARG A 55 17.65 14.66 -0.40
C ARG A 55 16.53 14.75 0.65
N ALA A 56 15.75 13.69 0.80
CA ALA A 56 14.68 13.62 1.79
C ALA A 56 15.23 13.70 3.23
N TRP A 57 16.32 12.99 3.50
CA TRP A 57 17.00 13.05 4.79
C TRP A 57 17.58 14.46 5.08
N LEU A 58 18.21 15.09 4.09
CA LEU A 58 18.71 16.46 4.21
C LEU A 58 17.56 17.44 4.52
N MET A 59 16.41 17.27 3.86
CA MET A 59 15.20 18.06 4.11
C MET A 59 14.70 17.90 5.55
N GLU A 60 14.62 16.67 6.02
CA GLU A 60 14.17 16.37 7.39
C GLU A 60 15.16 16.89 8.43
N ARG A 61 16.47 16.73 8.16
CA ARG A 61 17.52 17.23 9.05
C ARG A 61 17.54 18.75 9.14
N ALA A 62 17.45 19.43 7.99
CA ALA A 62 17.37 20.88 7.96
C ALA A 62 16.12 21.38 8.72
N TRP A 63 14.99 20.72 8.48
CA TRP A 63 13.71 21.08 9.12
C TRP A 63 13.72 20.87 10.64
N SER A 64 14.40 19.83 11.13
CA SER A 64 14.62 19.60 12.57
C SER A 64 15.59 20.62 13.18
N ASP A 65 16.71 20.91 12.51
CA ASP A 65 17.70 21.87 12.98
C ASP A 65 17.12 23.30 13.12
N LEU A 66 16.18 23.64 12.22
CA LEU A 66 15.48 24.93 12.27
C LEU A 66 14.50 25.06 13.45
N VAL A 67 13.98 23.96 14.00
CA VAL A 67 13.18 24.00 15.24
C VAL A 67 14.05 24.43 16.41
N ASP A 68 15.22 23.81 16.57
CA ASP A 68 16.14 24.14 17.66
C ASP A 68 16.59 25.61 17.58
N ARG A 69 16.84 26.11 16.37
CA ARG A 69 17.17 27.53 16.13
C ARG A 69 15.99 28.44 16.43
N ALA A 70 14.80 28.09 16.02
CA ALA A 70 13.58 28.85 16.26
C ALA A 70 13.29 29.01 17.75
N TRP A 71 13.43 27.94 18.54
CA TRP A 71 13.30 28.02 20.00
C TRP A 71 14.37 28.89 20.67
N ASN A 72 15.61 28.85 20.19
CA ASN A 72 16.67 29.72 20.71
C ASN A 72 16.42 31.20 20.37
N TRP A 73 16.01 31.46 19.11
CA TRP A 73 15.62 32.78 18.66
C TRP A 73 14.46 33.36 19.48
N LEU A 74 13.41 32.56 19.73
CA LEU A 74 12.26 32.98 20.52
C LEU A 74 12.63 33.36 21.96
N LYS A 75 13.57 32.63 22.56
CA LYS A 75 14.08 32.94 23.90
C LYS A 75 14.85 34.26 23.92
N GLU A 76 15.54 34.60 22.85
CA GLU A 76 16.34 35.86 22.74
C GLU A 76 15.43 37.07 22.51
N GLN A 77 14.31 36.92 21.81
CA GLN A 77 13.37 38.02 21.55
C GLN A 77 12.66 38.53 22.82
N GLY A 78 12.43 37.66 23.80
CA GLY A 78 11.85 38.04 25.10
C GLY A 78 10.38 38.51 25.07
N GLU A 79 9.75 38.59 23.89
CA GLU A 79 8.40 39.11 23.71
C GLU A 79 7.31 38.04 23.98
N TYR A 80 7.65 36.76 23.80
CA TYR A 80 6.73 35.66 23.99
C TYR A 80 7.16 34.80 25.17
N GLY A 81 6.31 34.70 26.19
CA GLY A 81 6.56 33.75 27.28
C GLY A 81 6.46 32.30 26.77
N PRO A 82 7.22 31.35 27.32
CA PRO A 82 7.18 29.92 26.92
C PRO A 82 5.82 29.24 27.13
N GLU A 83 4.87 29.95 27.77
CA GLU A 83 3.49 29.49 27.96
C GLU A 83 2.55 29.89 26.80
N ALA A 84 2.98 30.82 25.92
CA ALA A 84 2.15 31.36 24.85
C ALA A 84 2.19 30.51 23.57
N ILE A 85 3.31 29.85 23.30
CA ILE A 85 3.51 29.03 22.11
C ILE A 85 4.08 27.68 22.55
N GLN A 86 3.36 26.59 22.27
CA GLN A 86 3.76 25.22 22.65
C GLN A 86 4.00 24.32 21.42
N ASP A 87 3.72 24.83 20.22
CA ASP A 87 3.81 24.06 18.98
C ASP A 87 5.11 24.38 18.22
N ASP A 88 5.92 23.34 17.98
CA ASP A 88 7.17 23.41 17.21
C ASP A 88 6.96 23.97 15.80
N ASP A 89 5.83 23.67 15.16
CA ASP A 89 5.53 24.16 13.81
C ASP A 89 5.23 25.65 13.80
N GLU A 90 4.53 26.15 14.82
CA GLU A 90 4.22 27.57 14.96
C GLU A 90 5.48 28.40 15.20
N VAL A 91 6.33 27.99 16.14
CA VAL A 91 7.61 28.65 16.43
C VAL A 91 8.53 28.67 15.19
N ARG A 92 8.60 27.53 14.51
CA ARG A 92 9.40 27.42 13.29
C ARG A 92 8.92 28.35 12.20
N MET A 93 7.60 28.46 11.98
CA MET A 93 7.05 29.34 10.96
C MET A 93 7.33 30.81 11.25
N LEU A 94 7.21 31.24 12.51
CA LEU A 94 7.57 32.60 12.92
C LEU A 94 9.06 32.92 12.66
N TYR A 95 9.94 32.00 13.03
CA TYR A 95 11.37 32.14 12.77
C TYR A 95 11.67 32.18 11.26
N LEU A 96 11.02 31.34 10.47
CA LEU A 96 11.22 31.30 9.02
C LEU A 96 10.74 32.58 8.33
N GLU A 97 9.67 33.21 8.80
CA GLU A 97 9.21 34.51 8.28
C GLU A 97 10.32 35.58 8.39
N GLU A 98 11.00 35.65 9.51
CA GLU A 98 12.12 36.59 9.68
C GLU A 98 13.34 36.14 8.87
N TRP A 99 13.79 34.89 9.09
CA TRP A 99 15.04 34.37 8.54
C TRP A 99 15.05 34.27 6.99
N LEU A 100 13.93 33.89 6.35
CA LEU A 100 13.79 33.88 4.88
C LEU A 100 13.44 35.27 4.36
N GLY A 101 12.67 36.08 5.09
CA GLY A 101 12.35 37.45 4.72
C GLY A 101 13.59 38.32 4.57
N GLU A 102 14.58 38.23 5.48
CA GLU A 102 15.87 38.90 5.38
C GLU A 102 16.66 38.51 4.11
N ARG A 103 16.40 37.32 3.56
CA ARG A 103 17.03 36.79 2.35
C ARG A 103 16.27 37.09 1.07
N GLY A 104 15.15 37.84 1.17
CA GLY A 104 14.37 38.31 0.02
C GLY A 104 13.32 37.36 -0.52
N TYR A 105 12.92 36.35 0.26
CA TYR A 105 11.79 35.46 -0.10
C TYR A 105 10.45 36.13 0.21
N GLU A 106 9.43 35.85 -0.64
CA GLU A 106 8.09 36.42 -0.45
C GLU A 106 7.35 35.75 0.70
N LEU A 107 7.03 36.54 1.74
CA LEU A 107 6.41 36.04 2.98
C LEU A 107 5.01 35.47 2.77
N ASP A 108 4.21 36.04 1.85
CA ASP A 108 2.84 35.56 1.59
C ASP A 108 2.80 34.12 1.05
N SER A 109 3.85 33.70 0.33
CA SER A 109 3.96 32.36 -0.20
C SER A 109 4.41 31.32 0.84
N LEU A 110 5.09 31.74 1.91
CA LEU A 110 5.54 30.85 3.00
C LEU A 110 4.38 30.15 3.72
N LYS A 111 3.25 30.84 3.89
CA LYS A 111 2.07 30.29 4.58
C LYS A 111 1.18 29.47 3.66
N LEU A 112 1.25 29.70 2.35
CA LEU A 112 0.38 29.04 1.36
C LEU A 112 0.92 27.68 0.91
N ASP A 113 2.25 27.53 0.79
CA ASP A 113 2.89 26.28 0.37
C ASP A 113 4.03 25.87 1.31
N VAL A 114 3.70 25.05 2.29
CA VAL A 114 4.65 24.50 3.24
C VAL A 114 5.77 23.70 2.56
N GLN A 115 5.50 23.01 1.48
CA GLN A 115 6.51 22.23 0.76
C GLN A 115 7.54 23.15 0.07
N GLN A 116 7.08 24.23 -0.51
CA GLN A 116 7.97 25.23 -1.12
C GLN A 116 8.84 25.92 -0.04
N THR A 117 8.24 26.24 1.09
CA THR A 117 8.97 26.79 2.25
C THR A 117 10.07 25.85 2.74
N ARG A 118 9.77 24.55 2.84
CA ARG A 118 10.77 23.53 3.20
C ARG A 118 11.93 23.46 2.20
N ARG A 119 11.65 23.60 0.90
CA ARG A 119 12.69 23.63 -0.16
C ARG A 119 13.60 24.86 -0.05
N TRP A 120 13.01 26.04 0.18
CA TRP A 120 13.79 27.25 0.41
C TRP A 120 14.64 27.17 1.68
N ALA A 121 14.03 26.69 2.76
CA ALA A 121 14.73 26.48 4.02
C ALA A 121 15.91 25.50 3.86
N LEU A 122 15.73 24.40 3.13
CA LEU A 122 16.82 23.47 2.82
C LEU A 122 17.92 24.13 1.98
N ALA A 123 17.56 24.92 0.97
CA ALA A 123 18.52 25.60 0.12
C ALA A 123 19.40 26.56 0.93
N GLU A 124 18.80 27.39 1.79
CA GLU A 124 19.54 28.31 2.64
C GLU A 124 20.39 27.57 3.71
N TRP A 125 19.83 26.51 4.31
CA TRP A 125 20.54 25.67 5.26
C TRP A 125 21.78 25.01 4.66
N LEU A 126 21.74 24.61 3.38
CA LEU A 126 22.89 24.08 2.64
C LEU A 126 23.92 25.17 2.32
N ARG A 127 23.47 26.37 1.90
CA ARG A 127 24.35 27.52 1.63
C ARG A 127 25.15 27.93 2.86
N GLU A 128 24.54 27.98 4.03
CA GLU A 128 25.21 28.25 5.29
C GLU A 128 26.33 27.25 5.64
N ARG A 129 26.19 25.98 5.13
CA ARG A 129 27.20 24.94 5.31
C ARG A 129 28.23 24.85 4.19
N GLY A 130 28.18 25.81 3.25
CA GLY A 130 29.13 25.91 2.14
C GLY A 130 28.84 24.98 0.96
N TYR A 131 27.63 24.43 0.88
CA TYR A 131 27.20 23.64 -0.27
C TYR A 131 26.41 24.49 -1.28
N ASN A 132 26.54 24.18 -2.56
CA ASN A 132 25.73 24.79 -3.58
C ASN A 132 24.42 23.97 -3.79
N PRO A 133 23.23 24.52 -3.43
CA PRO A 133 21.99 23.79 -3.58
C PRO A 133 21.67 23.41 -5.03
N ASP A 134 22.05 24.22 -6.01
CA ASP A 134 21.74 24.01 -7.42
C ASP A 134 22.44 22.77 -8.01
N GLU A 135 23.54 22.33 -7.36
CA GLU A 135 24.26 21.13 -7.75
C GLU A 135 23.57 19.82 -7.31
N MET A 136 22.59 19.86 -6.42
CA MET A 136 21.98 18.68 -5.85
C MET A 136 20.46 18.72 -5.73
N LEU A 137 19.83 19.89 -5.76
CA LEU A 137 18.38 20.06 -5.60
C LEU A 137 17.66 20.34 -6.92
N SER A 138 18.11 19.74 -8.03
CA SER A 138 17.36 19.81 -9.27
C SER A 138 16.11 18.95 -9.16
N PHE A 139 14.95 19.59 -9.22
CA PHE A 139 13.64 18.93 -9.30
C PHE A 139 13.11 18.90 -10.74
N GLU A 140 14.00 19.03 -11.71
CA GLU A 140 13.63 18.89 -13.13
C GLU A 140 13.32 17.42 -13.45
N SER A 141 12.23 17.20 -14.17
CA SER A 141 11.90 15.87 -14.67
C SER A 141 13.01 15.34 -15.56
N VAL A 142 13.49 14.15 -15.26
CA VAL A 142 14.48 13.43 -16.10
C VAL A 142 13.87 13.21 -17.48
N ARG A 143 14.54 13.70 -18.53
CA ARG A 143 14.07 13.52 -19.91
C ARG A 143 14.36 12.08 -20.36
N PRO A 144 13.47 11.47 -21.17
CA PRO A 144 13.76 10.18 -21.80
C PRO A 144 15.11 10.21 -22.52
N GLY A 145 16.00 9.26 -22.21
CA GLY A 145 17.35 9.18 -22.78
C GLY A 145 18.44 9.95 -22.03
N ALA A 146 18.15 10.53 -20.85
CA ALA A 146 19.18 11.06 -19.97
C ALA A 146 20.11 9.94 -19.46
N PRO A 147 21.37 10.27 -19.10
CA PRO A 147 22.28 9.27 -18.51
C PRO A 147 21.67 8.71 -17.23
N GLN A 148 21.79 7.39 -17.04
CA GLN A 148 21.24 6.67 -15.86
C GLN A 148 21.78 7.17 -14.51
N VAL A 149 22.96 7.79 -14.51
CA VAL A 149 23.58 8.39 -13.32
C VAL A 149 23.83 9.85 -13.61
N GLN A 150 23.14 10.72 -12.90
CA GLN A 150 23.35 12.16 -13.00
C GLN A 150 24.39 12.62 -11.98
N PRO A 151 25.27 13.57 -12.32
CA PRO A 151 26.23 14.13 -11.37
C PRO A 151 25.58 14.72 -10.11
N GLN A 152 24.38 15.25 -10.26
CA GLN A 152 23.58 15.82 -9.16
C GLN A 152 23.15 14.76 -8.14
N ASP A 153 22.83 13.54 -8.59
CA ASP A 153 22.44 12.43 -7.73
C ASP A 153 23.62 11.95 -6.90
N VAL A 154 24.78 11.79 -7.53
CA VAL A 154 26.03 11.44 -6.84
C VAL A 154 26.36 12.52 -5.79
N ARG A 155 26.20 13.79 -6.15
CA ARG A 155 26.47 14.90 -5.22
C ARG A 155 25.52 14.89 -4.03
N ALA A 156 24.24 14.66 -4.25
CA ALA A 156 23.24 14.57 -3.19
C ALA A 156 23.56 13.43 -2.19
N ILE A 157 23.96 12.26 -2.70
CA ILE A 157 24.36 11.12 -1.86
C ILE A 157 25.60 11.48 -1.03
N VAL A 158 26.63 12.04 -1.65
CA VAL A 158 27.88 12.43 -0.95
C VAL A 158 27.62 13.44 0.16
N VAL A 159 26.86 14.49 -0.14
CA VAL A 159 26.53 15.52 0.85
C VAL A 159 25.64 14.96 1.97
N GLY A 160 24.64 14.15 1.62
CA GLY A 160 23.78 13.48 2.59
C GLY A 160 24.55 12.60 3.56
N LEU A 161 25.47 11.76 3.06
CA LEU A 161 26.31 10.90 3.89
C LEU A 161 27.31 11.71 4.74
N ARG A 162 27.86 12.79 4.18
CA ARG A 162 28.79 13.67 4.90
C ARG A 162 28.12 14.37 6.06
N GLU A 163 26.96 14.94 5.85
CA GLU A 163 26.19 15.62 6.91
C GLU A 163 25.65 14.62 7.94
N TRP A 164 25.30 13.39 7.52
CA TRP A 164 24.92 12.32 8.43
C TRP A 164 26.09 11.94 9.37
N LEU A 165 27.28 11.69 8.83
CA LEU A 165 28.47 11.38 9.63
C LEU A 165 28.81 12.51 10.62
N LYS A 166 28.72 13.78 10.19
CA LYS A 166 28.89 14.93 11.07
C LYS A 166 27.86 14.95 12.20
N SER A 167 26.61 14.62 11.88
CA SER A 167 25.54 14.56 12.89
C SER A 167 25.75 13.47 13.94
N GLU A 168 26.49 12.42 13.57
CA GLU A 168 26.90 11.34 14.44
C GLU A 168 28.21 11.60 15.20
N GLY A 169 28.83 12.76 14.98
CA GLY A 169 30.06 13.19 15.68
C GLY A 169 31.38 12.72 15.04
N GLU A 170 31.32 12.18 13.80
CA GLU A 170 32.53 11.79 13.07
C GLU A 170 33.18 12.99 12.38
N ASP A 171 34.51 13.10 12.46
CA ASP A 171 35.25 14.09 11.69
C ASP A 171 35.45 13.60 10.24
N VAL A 172 34.80 14.29 9.32
CA VAL A 172 34.87 14.02 7.87
C VAL A 172 35.55 15.12 7.08
N SER A 173 36.22 16.07 7.76
CA SER A 173 36.83 17.24 7.11
C SER A 173 37.95 16.85 6.13
N ALA A 174 38.69 15.79 6.44
CA ALA A 174 39.80 15.28 5.61
C ALA A 174 39.41 14.14 4.67
N VAL A 175 38.13 13.70 4.68
CA VAL A 175 37.69 12.56 3.85
C VAL A 175 37.32 13.03 2.44
N ALA A 176 37.92 12.41 1.41
CA ALA A 176 37.57 12.69 0.02
C ALA A 176 36.13 12.25 -0.32
N ASP A 177 35.51 12.89 -1.29
CA ASP A 177 34.12 12.58 -1.70
C ASP A 177 33.97 11.13 -2.18
N GLU A 178 34.99 10.55 -2.80
CA GLU A 178 35.02 9.17 -3.26
C GLU A 178 35.02 8.15 -2.11
N ASP A 179 35.60 8.50 -0.96
CA ASP A 179 35.74 7.64 0.20
C ASP A 179 34.59 7.77 1.21
N ILE A 180 33.73 8.78 1.06
CA ILE A 180 32.70 9.08 2.04
C ILE A 180 31.70 7.94 2.24
N ARG A 181 31.35 7.23 1.15
CA ARG A 181 30.47 6.06 1.19
C ARG A 181 31.07 4.92 2.00
N ARG A 182 32.34 4.60 1.74
CA ARG A 182 33.06 3.57 2.48
C ARG A 182 33.12 3.92 3.99
N ARG A 183 33.40 5.18 4.31
CA ARG A 183 33.44 5.64 5.70
C ARG A 183 32.06 5.54 6.38
N ALA A 184 30.99 5.82 5.68
CA ALA A 184 29.63 5.67 6.17
C ALA A 184 29.27 4.19 6.42
N GLU A 185 29.67 3.29 5.54
CA GLU A 185 29.48 1.84 5.71
C GLU A 185 30.26 1.29 6.92
N GLU A 186 31.52 1.71 7.10
CA GLU A 186 32.33 1.35 8.27
C GLU A 186 31.70 1.84 9.58
N TYR A 187 31.17 3.08 9.58
CA TYR A 187 30.47 3.62 10.73
C TYR A 187 29.19 2.87 11.03
N MET A 188 28.37 2.59 10.02
CA MET A 188 27.15 1.80 10.14
C MET A 188 27.44 0.40 10.72
N ALA A 189 28.48 -0.28 10.22
CA ALA A 189 28.85 -1.61 10.70
C ALA A 189 29.27 -1.58 12.18
N ARG A 190 29.90 -0.50 12.66
CA ARG A 190 30.35 -0.33 14.03
C ARG A 190 29.24 0.10 14.98
N SER A 191 28.41 1.05 14.54
CA SER A 191 27.39 1.69 15.39
C SER A 191 26.03 1.01 15.36
N GLY A 192 25.72 0.23 14.30
CA GLY A 192 24.40 -0.33 14.05
C GLY A 192 23.37 0.70 13.55
N ARG A 193 23.76 1.97 13.39
CA ARG A 193 22.87 3.04 12.90
C ARG A 193 22.79 3.01 11.39
N PRO A 194 21.59 2.99 10.78
CA PRO A 194 21.44 2.89 9.34
C PRO A 194 21.84 4.19 8.65
N MET A 195 22.46 4.07 7.47
CA MET A 195 22.71 5.21 6.59
C MET A 195 21.38 5.76 6.03
N PRO A 196 21.26 7.07 5.82
CA PRO A 196 20.03 7.69 5.32
C PRO A 196 19.60 7.17 3.95
N VAL A 197 20.54 6.78 3.10
CA VAL A 197 20.28 6.25 1.76
C VAL A 197 19.65 4.85 1.73
N LEU A 198 19.59 4.15 2.87
CA LEU A 198 19.04 2.80 2.95
C LEU A 198 17.54 2.77 3.26
N GLY A 199 16.90 3.90 3.52
CA GLY A 199 15.48 3.96 3.86
C GLY A 199 15.08 3.18 5.11
N LYS A 200 16.04 2.92 6.01
CA LYS A 200 15.81 2.24 7.29
C LYS A 200 15.72 3.23 8.43
N MET A 201 14.79 2.97 9.34
CA MET A 201 14.54 3.81 10.52
C MET A 201 14.50 2.96 11.77
N THR A 202 14.91 3.55 12.88
CA THR A 202 14.70 2.95 14.20
C THR A 202 13.27 3.24 14.65
N LEU A 203 12.46 2.20 14.79
CA LEU A 203 11.09 2.31 15.26
C LEU A 203 11.04 2.09 16.77
N ILE A 204 10.08 2.74 17.43
CA ILE A 204 9.80 2.61 18.86
C ILE A 204 8.50 1.80 19.02
N ASP A 205 8.53 0.80 19.88
CA ASP A 205 7.32 0.05 20.24
C ASP A 205 6.38 0.95 21.06
N GLY A 206 5.18 1.18 20.55
CA GLY A 206 4.18 2.02 21.21
C GLY A 206 3.65 1.52 22.54
N LYS A 207 3.92 0.25 22.91
CA LYS A 207 3.52 -0.33 24.20
C LYS A 207 4.59 -0.18 25.26
N THR A 208 5.84 -0.45 24.89
CA THR A 208 6.97 -0.47 25.82
C THR A 208 7.76 0.83 25.85
N GLY A 209 7.66 1.66 24.79
CA GLY A 209 8.47 2.86 24.60
C GLY A 209 9.93 2.55 24.25
N LEU A 210 10.29 1.29 24.05
CA LEU A 210 11.65 0.89 23.70
C LEU A 210 11.84 0.80 22.17
N PRO A 211 13.04 1.09 21.67
CA PRO A 211 13.36 0.89 20.27
C PRO A 211 13.39 -0.60 19.91
N PHE A 212 13.05 -0.91 18.65
CA PHE A 212 13.26 -2.26 18.11
C PHE A 212 14.76 -2.57 17.99
N ASP A 213 15.12 -3.86 18.13
CA ASP A 213 16.50 -4.32 18.11
C ASP A 213 17.26 -4.00 16.81
N GLN A 214 16.53 -3.92 15.70
CA GLN A 214 17.11 -3.63 14.39
C GLN A 214 16.31 -2.53 13.66
N PRO A 215 17.01 -1.68 12.89
CA PRO A 215 16.35 -0.71 12.02
C PRO A 215 15.50 -1.40 10.95
N VAL A 216 14.31 -0.87 10.72
CA VAL A 216 13.31 -1.43 9.81
C VAL A 216 13.15 -0.52 8.58
N THR A 217 12.96 -1.10 7.40
CA THR A 217 12.59 -0.32 6.21
C THR A 217 11.20 0.26 6.39
N VAL A 218 11.09 1.57 6.32
CA VAL A 218 9.84 2.32 6.45
C VAL A 218 9.66 3.20 5.21
N GLY A 219 8.45 3.25 4.70
CA GLY A 219 8.17 4.08 3.54
C GLY A 219 6.68 4.26 3.28
N VAL A 220 6.35 4.78 2.12
CA VAL A 220 4.98 5.03 1.68
C VAL A 220 4.70 4.22 0.43
N MET A 221 3.61 3.50 0.44
CA MET A 221 3.20 2.61 -0.65
C MET A 221 1.76 2.94 -1.08
N THR A 222 1.48 2.75 -2.35
CA THR A 222 0.14 2.99 -2.90
C THR A 222 -0.76 1.79 -2.62
N MET A 223 -1.94 2.05 -2.08
CA MET A 223 -2.98 1.04 -1.89
C MET A 223 -4.08 1.21 -2.93
N LEU A 224 -4.35 0.16 -3.68
CA LEU A 224 -5.40 0.15 -4.70
C LEU A 224 -6.58 -0.70 -4.25
N LYS A 225 -7.79 -0.17 -4.43
CA LYS A 225 -9.03 -0.93 -4.28
C LYS A 225 -9.19 -1.86 -5.50
N LEU A 226 -9.37 -3.14 -5.26
CA LEU A 226 -9.62 -4.11 -6.34
C LEU A 226 -11.09 -4.09 -6.74
N HIS A 227 -11.35 -4.41 -8.02
CA HIS A 227 -12.72 -4.50 -8.57
C HIS A 227 -13.51 -5.72 -8.09
N HIS A 228 -13.06 -6.40 -7.04
CA HIS A 228 -13.80 -7.50 -6.40
C HIS A 228 -14.85 -6.96 -5.41
N LEU A 229 -15.74 -6.10 -5.91
CA LEU A 229 -16.79 -5.49 -5.10
C LEU A 229 -17.90 -6.50 -4.79
N VAL A 230 -18.46 -6.40 -3.59
CA VAL A 230 -19.55 -7.28 -3.16
C VAL A 230 -20.78 -7.11 -4.04
N GLU A 231 -21.11 -5.89 -4.41
CA GLU A 231 -22.24 -5.58 -5.30
C GLU A 231 -22.21 -6.30 -6.64
N ASP A 232 -21.01 -6.56 -7.19
CA ASP A 232 -20.83 -7.31 -8.42
C ASP A 232 -20.94 -8.82 -8.22
N LYS A 233 -20.83 -9.31 -6.99
CA LYS A 233 -20.82 -10.74 -6.65
C LYS A 233 -22.10 -11.22 -6.00
N VAL A 234 -22.83 -10.33 -5.33
CA VAL A 234 -24.12 -10.68 -4.73
C VAL A 234 -25.09 -11.08 -5.82
N HIS A 235 -25.66 -12.29 -5.67
CA HIS A 235 -26.62 -12.85 -6.60
C HIS A 235 -27.61 -13.76 -5.87
N ALA A 236 -28.88 -13.62 -6.19
CA ALA A 236 -29.95 -14.49 -5.72
C ALA A 236 -30.91 -14.78 -6.88
N ARG A 237 -31.59 -15.90 -6.81
CA ARG A 237 -32.58 -16.32 -7.79
C ARG A 237 -33.75 -17.02 -7.10
N SER A 238 -34.95 -16.65 -7.50
CA SER A 238 -36.17 -17.46 -7.23
C SER A 238 -36.56 -18.26 -8.47
N THR A 239 -37.02 -17.58 -9.52
CA THR A 239 -37.30 -18.12 -10.84
C THR A 239 -36.52 -17.35 -11.89
N GLY A 240 -36.23 -17.98 -13.04
CA GLY A 240 -35.47 -17.32 -14.10
C GLY A 240 -35.39 -18.22 -15.34
N PRO A 241 -34.51 -17.91 -16.31
CA PRO A 241 -34.37 -18.64 -17.54
C PRO A 241 -33.82 -20.06 -17.33
N TYR A 242 -34.31 -21.01 -18.13
CA TYR A 242 -33.91 -22.41 -18.13
C TYR A 242 -33.33 -22.78 -19.51
N SER A 243 -32.46 -23.80 -19.54
CA SER A 243 -31.96 -24.36 -20.78
C SER A 243 -33.11 -25.06 -21.54
N LEU A 244 -33.14 -24.90 -22.85
CA LEU A 244 -34.19 -25.53 -23.70
C LEU A 244 -34.10 -27.06 -23.73
N VAL A 245 -32.90 -27.63 -23.74
CA VAL A 245 -32.68 -29.07 -23.86
C VAL A 245 -32.79 -29.77 -22.50
N THR A 246 -32.04 -29.30 -21.51
CA THR A 246 -31.94 -29.98 -20.19
C THR A 246 -32.99 -29.51 -19.21
N GLN A 247 -33.71 -28.43 -19.47
CA GLN A 247 -34.67 -27.82 -18.57
C GLN A 247 -34.09 -27.43 -17.20
N GLN A 248 -32.77 -27.33 -17.09
CA GLN A 248 -32.06 -26.93 -15.89
C GLN A 248 -31.88 -25.41 -15.87
N PRO A 249 -31.77 -24.78 -14.70
CA PRO A 249 -31.43 -23.36 -14.60
C PRO A 249 -30.11 -23.04 -15.31
N LEU A 250 -30.06 -21.92 -16.01
CA LEU A 250 -28.81 -21.41 -16.58
C LEU A 250 -27.81 -21.03 -15.46
N GLY A 251 -26.51 -21.01 -15.77
CA GLY A 251 -25.46 -20.58 -14.85
C GLY A 251 -25.11 -19.11 -15.01
N GLY A 252 -24.56 -18.53 -13.96
CA GLY A 252 -23.97 -17.18 -13.97
C GLY A 252 -24.92 -16.03 -13.60
N LYS A 253 -24.38 -15.02 -12.93
CA LYS A 253 -25.11 -13.82 -12.48
C LYS A 253 -25.70 -13.02 -13.66
N ALA A 254 -24.94 -12.88 -14.76
CA ALA A 254 -25.36 -12.10 -15.92
C ALA A 254 -26.63 -12.65 -16.61
N GLN A 255 -26.85 -13.96 -16.49
CA GLN A 255 -28.01 -14.67 -17.08
C GLN A 255 -29.12 -14.89 -16.04
N PHE A 256 -29.04 -14.27 -14.88
CA PHE A 256 -29.94 -14.55 -13.77
C PHE A 256 -30.05 -16.06 -13.47
N GLY A 257 -28.90 -16.72 -13.48
CA GLY A 257 -28.79 -18.17 -13.34
C GLY A 257 -28.77 -18.63 -11.89
N GLY A 258 -28.87 -19.97 -11.74
CA GLY A 258 -28.76 -20.63 -10.43
C GLY A 258 -27.32 -20.98 -10.06
N GLN A 259 -27.11 -21.37 -8.81
CA GLN A 259 -25.86 -21.93 -8.33
C GLN A 259 -25.72 -23.37 -8.78
N ARG A 260 -24.50 -23.80 -9.12
CA ARG A 260 -24.21 -25.18 -9.42
C ARG A 260 -24.14 -26.02 -8.14
N PHE A 261 -25.00 -27.01 -8.01
CA PHE A 261 -24.91 -28.00 -6.95
C PHE A 261 -24.12 -29.19 -7.50
N GLY A 262 -22.82 -29.22 -7.23
CA GLY A 262 -21.91 -30.22 -7.80
C GLY A 262 -21.95 -31.56 -7.07
N GLU A 263 -21.13 -32.51 -7.53
CA GLU A 263 -21.05 -33.85 -6.98
C GLU A 263 -20.60 -33.86 -5.49
N MET A 264 -19.64 -32.98 -5.13
CA MET A 264 -19.18 -32.87 -3.74
C MET A 264 -20.27 -32.37 -2.81
N GLU A 265 -21.10 -31.43 -3.25
CA GLU A 265 -22.24 -30.92 -2.49
C GLU A 265 -23.31 -32.00 -2.29
N VAL A 266 -23.51 -32.88 -3.28
CA VAL A 266 -24.36 -34.06 -3.16
C VAL A 266 -23.82 -35.00 -2.09
N TRP A 267 -22.54 -35.30 -2.08
CA TRP A 267 -21.91 -36.14 -1.05
C TRP A 267 -22.08 -35.57 0.36
N ALA A 268 -22.03 -34.25 0.49
CA ALA A 268 -22.28 -33.60 1.77
C ALA A 268 -23.69 -33.83 2.29
N LEU A 269 -24.72 -33.74 1.42
CA LEU A 269 -26.10 -34.05 1.82
C LEU A 269 -26.30 -35.53 2.12
N GLU A 270 -25.66 -36.42 1.38
CA GLU A 270 -25.65 -37.85 1.68
C GLU A 270 -25.05 -38.16 3.04
N ALA A 271 -23.93 -37.52 3.38
CA ALA A 271 -23.27 -37.69 4.67
C ALA A 271 -24.14 -37.21 5.85
N TYR A 272 -24.96 -36.18 5.65
CA TYR A 272 -25.94 -35.73 6.65
C TYR A 272 -27.21 -36.56 6.68
N GLY A 273 -27.41 -37.51 5.74
CA GLY A 273 -28.64 -38.29 5.63
C GLY A 273 -29.88 -37.46 5.21
N ALA A 274 -29.67 -36.33 4.55
CA ALA A 274 -30.74 -35.39 4.16
C ALA A 274 -31.34 -35.76 2.82
N ALA A 275 -31.98 -36.92 2.73
CA ALA A 275 -32.51 -37.51 1.48
C ALA A 275 -33.62 -36.63 0.85
N TYR A 276 -34.52 -36.11 1.63
CA TYR A 276 -35.61 -35.24 1.13
C TYR A 276 -35.10 -33.92 0.54
N ILE A 277 -34.11 -33.30 1.18
CA ILE A 277 -33.49 -32.09 0.67
C ILE A 277 -32.75 -32.38 -0.65
N LEU A 278 -32.06 -33.51 -0.75
CA LEU A 278 -31.37 -33.94 -1.96
C LEU A 278 -32.37 -34.19 -3.10
N GLN A 279 -33.49 -34.86 -2.81
CA GLN A 279 -34.57 -35.08 -3.77
C GLN A 279 -35.13 -33.76 -4.30
N GLU A 280 -35.39 -32.80 -3.44
CA GLU A 280 -35.87 -31.47 -3.80
C GLU A 280 -34.85 -30.73 -4.70
N MET A 281 -33.57 -30.79 -4.35
CA MET A 281 -32.50 -30.16 -5.15
C MET A 281 -32.41 -30.74 -6.55
N LEU A 282 -32.61 -32.04 -6.70
CA LEU A 282 -32.51 -32.73 -7.98
C LEU A 282 -33.79 -32.63 -8.84
N THR A 283 -34.94 -32.32 -8.27
CA THR A 283 -36.24 -32.33 -8.99
C THR A 283 -36.83 -30.92 -9.09
N VAL A 284 -37.53 -30.44 -8.06
CA VAL A 284 -38.27 -29.20 -8.09
C VAL A 284 -37.36 -27.98 -8.32
N LYS A 285 -36.18 -28.00 -7.79
CA LYS A 285 -35.19 -26.90 -7.95
C LYS A 285 -34.36 -27.03 -9.23
N SER A 286 -34.46 -28.10 -9.98
CA SER A 286 -33.63 -28.36 -11.15
C SER A 286 -34.48 -28.58 -12.44
N ASP A 287 -34.77 -29.80 -12.80
CA ASP A 287 -35.28 -30.17 -14.12
C ASP A 287 -36.75 -30.60 -14.20
N ASP A 288 -37.43 -30.75 -13.06
CA ASP A 288 -38.87 -31.10 -13.01
C ASP A 288 -39.74 -29.90 -13.34
N VAL A 289 -40.22 -29.83 -14.60
CA VAL A 289 -41.04 -28.72 -15.09
C VAL A 289 -42.41 -28.68 -14.40
N GLN A 290 -43.03 -29.81 -14.18
CA GLN A 290 -44.37 -29.88 -13.54
C GLN A 290 -44.29 -29.56 -12.07
N GLY A 291 -43.30 -30.12 -11.39
CA GLY A 291 -43.05 -29.82 -9.96
C GLY A 291 -42.75 -28.36 -9.70
N ARG A 292 -41.98 -27.69 -10.57
CA ARG A 292 -41.71 -26.26 -10.47
C ARG A 292 -42.97 -25.40 -10.52
N VAL A 293 -43.86 -25.72 -11.49
CA VAL A 293 -45.13 -24.96 -11.67
C VAL A 293 -46.03 -25.19 -10.47
N ALA A 294 -46.22 -26.43 -10.05
CA ALA A 294 -47.04 -26.76 -8.88
C ALA A 294 -46.53 -26.10 -7.59
N ALA A 295 -45.21 -26.15 -7.36
CA ALA A 295 -44.62 -25.51 -6.18
C ALA A 295 -44.77 -23.99 -6.20
N TYR A 296 -44.62 -23.35 -7.36
CA TYR A 296 -44.78 -21.89 -7.48
C TYR A 296 -46.27 -21.48 -7.26
N GLU A 297 -47.21 -22.24 -7.80
CA GLU A 297 -48.64 -21.99 -7.58
C GLU A 297 -49.03 -22.16 -6.11
N ALA A 298 -48.56 -23.22 -5.46
CA ALA A 298 -48.78 -23.45 -4.03
C ALA A 298 -48.27 -22.32 -3.16
N ILE A 299 -47.05 -21.79 -3.44
CA ILE A 299 -46.48 -20.67 -2.74
C ILE A 299 -47.34 -19.40 -2.92
N VAL A 300 -47.79 -19.10 -4.14
CA VAL A 300 -48.60 -17.93 -4.46
C VAL A 300 -49.97 -18.01 -3.78
N LYS A 301 -50.59 -19.20 -3.74
CA LYS A 301 -51.87 -19.44 -3.11
C LYS A 301 -51.82 -19.58 -1.59
N GLY A 302 -50.63 -19.82 -1.03
CA GLY A 302 -50.42 -20.13 0.39
C GLY A 302 -50.87 -21.51 0.81
N GLU A 303 -50.86 -22.45 -0.14
CA GLU A 303 -51.18 -23.90 0.07
C GLU A 303 -49.93 -24.65 0.48
N GLU A 304 -50.08 -25.88 1.00
CA GLU A 304 -48.98 -26.78 1.31
C GLU A 304 -48.30 -27.26 0.03
N LEU A 305 -46.97 -27.40 0.05
CA LEU A 305 -46.19 -27.91 -1.07
C LEU A 305 -46.37 -29.40 -1.21
N GLU A 306 -46.64 -29.89 -2.42
CA GLU A 306 -46.65 -31.29 -2.71
C GLU A 306 -45.26 -31.93 -2.56
N GLU A 307 -45.21 -33.24 -2.27
CA GLU A 307 -43.95 -33.97 -2.18
C GLU A 307 -43.25 -33.99 -3.53
N PRO A 308 -41.90 -33.83 -3.57
CA PRO A 308 -41.14 -33.87 -4.81
C PRO A 308 -41.28 -35.21 -5.53
N SER A 309 -41.32 -35.17 -6.85
CA SER A 309 -41.36 -36.38 -7.68
C SER A 309 -40.03 -37.14 -7.61
N LEU A 310 -40.05 -38.42 -8.01
CA LEU A 310 -38.80 -39.19 -8.12
C LEU A 310 -37.95 -38.67 -9.30
N PRO A 311 -36.64 -38.49 -9.12
CA PRO A 311 -35.74 -38.07 -10.18
C PRO A 311 -35.81 -39.00 -11.41
N ALA A 312 -35.76 -38.43 -12.62
CA ALA A 312 -35.85 -39.20 -13.86
C ALA A 312 -34.73 -40.27 -13.97
N ALA A 313 -33.51 -39.95 -13.51
CA ALA A 313 -32.38 -40.87 -13.46
C ALA A 313 -32.66 -42.10 -12.57
N PHE A 314 -33.33 -41.89 -11.42
CA PHE A 314 -33.71 -42.98 -10.53
C PHE A 314 -34.76 -43.92 -11.17
N ARG A 315 -35.73 -43.34 -11.89
CA ARG A 315 -36.73 -44.16 -12.64
C ARG A 315 -36.07 -45.04 -13.71
N VAL A 316 -35.08 -44.50 -14.43
CA VAL A 316 -34.28 -45.25 -15.40
C VAL A 316 -33.55 -46.40 -14.71
N LEU A 317 -32.86 -46.13 -13.59
CA LEU A 317 -32.13 -47.12 -12.81
C LEU A 317 -33.05 -48.28 -12.37
N VAL A 318 -34.21 -47.95 -11.85
CA VAL A 318 -35.21 -48.98 -11.45
C VAL A 318 -35.60 -49.84 -12.64
N LYS A 319 -35.85 -49.25 -13.81
CA LYS A 319 -36.20 -50.00 -15.04
C LYS A 319 -35.04 -50.87 -15.53
N GLU A 320 -33.81 -50.40 -15.45
CA GLU A 320 -32.63 -51.20 -15.79
C GLU A 320 -32.45 -52.38 -14.85
N LEU A 321 -32.60 -52.17 -13.52
CA LEU A 321 -32.57 -53.28 -12.56
C LEU A 321 -33.67 -54.29 -12.79
N GLN A 322 -34.89 -53.85 -13.10
CA GLN A 322 -36.00 -54.73 -13.45
C GLN A 322 -35.70 -55.51 -14.73
N SER A 323 -35.03 -54.92 -15.73
CA SER A 323 -34.65 -55.62 -16.97
C SER A 323 -33.61 -56.73 -16.73
N LEU A 324 -32.82 -56.62 -15.68
CA LEU A 324 -31.87 -57.64 -15.22
C LEU A 324 -32.55 -58.75 -14.39
N GLY A 325 -33.87 -58.70 -14.21
CA GLY A 325 -34.62 -59.68 -13.43
C GLY A 325 -34.63 -59.49 -11.93
N LEU A 326 -34.15 -58.27 -11.45
CA LEU A 326 -34.19 -57.93 -10.05
C LEU A 326 -35.55 -57.30 -9.69
N ALA A 327 -36.18 -57.73 -8.61
CA ALA A 327 -37.33 -57.03 -8.04
C ALA A 327 -36.89 -55.84 -7.20
N VAL A 328 -37.37 -54.67 -7.56
CA VAL A 328 -37.18 -53.42 -6.77
C VAL A 328 -38.55 -52.93 -6.38
N GLU A 329 -38.82 -52.93 -5.06
CA GLU A 329 -40.05 -52.45 -4.45
C GLU A 329 -39.89 -51.04 -3.94
#